data_2a814b15d19e9e61b9a02716ec048837
#
_entry.id   2a814b15d19e9e61b9a02716ec048837
#
_cell.length_a   1.000
_cell.length_b   1.000
_cell.length_c   1.000
_cell.angle_alpha   90.00
_cell.angle_beta   90.00
_cell.angle_gamma   90.00
#
_symmetry.space_group_name_H-M   'P 1'
#
loop_
_entity.id
_entity.type
_entity.pdbx_description
1 polymer ?
#
loop_
_entity_poly.entity_id
_entity_poly.type
_entity_poly.pdbx_seq_one_letter_code
_entity_poly.pdbx_strand_id
1 'polypeptide(L)'
;MKTSRVDIIVPVYNVEPYLRRCLNSILKQTYRHWRAICIDDGSTDGCPAILEEYAAKDSRFMVVHQENGGLSHARNEGMALADAEYVMFVDSDDFIHPQTLELAVKLIERDGTDMVSWYKDVIYINIQLRLMHKLKMNTINVRPWRMPFRYSLKLSKSVV
;
A
#
# COMPACT_ATOMS: atom_id res chain seq x y z
N MET A 1 4.91 22.69 -10.52
CA MET A 1 5.34 21.27 -10.64
C MET A 1 4.09 20.41 -10.62
N LYS A 2 3.92 19.50 -11.57
CA LYS A 2 2.80 18.53 -11.55
C LYS A 2 3.09 17.57 -10.40
N THR A 3 2.22 17.52 -9.42
CA THR A 3 2.38 16.61 -8.28
C THR A 3 1.77 15.28 -8.67
N SER A 4 2.58 14.26 -8.81
CA SER A 4 2.12 12.92 -9.20
C SER A 4 1.23 12.32 -8.12
N ARG A 5 0.11 11.67 -8.49
CA ARG A 5 -0.75 10.97 -7.53
C ARG A 5 -0.31 9.52 -7.37
N VAL A 6 -0.53 8.98 -6.19
CA VAL A 6 -0.30 7.57 -5.86
C VAL A 6 -1.63 6.92 -5.49
N ASP A 7 -2.04 5.87 -6.19
CA ASP A 7 -3.14 5.02 -5.79
C ASP A 7 -2.59 3.85 -4.95
N ILE A 8 -3.10 3.71 -3.73
CA ILE A 8 -2.69 2.68 -2.78
C ILE A 8 -3.77 1.62 -2.75
N ILE A 9 -3.48 0.43 -3.26
CA ILE A 9 -4.41 -0.69 -3.28
C ILE A 9 -4.24 -1.49 -2.00
N VAL A 10 -5.33 -1.62 -1.25
CA VAL A 10 -5.38 -2.33 0.04
C VAL A 10 -6.41 -3.46 -0.06
N PRO A 11 -6.00 -4.70 -0.36
CA PRO A 11 -6.90 -5.84 -0.30
C PRO A 11 -7.19 -6.18 1.17
N VAL A 12 -8.46 -6.39 1.50
CA VAL A 12 -8.93 -6.64 2.88
C VAL A 12 -9.76 -7.90 2.92
N TYR A 13 -9.42 -8.84 3.81
CA TYR A 13 -10.23 -10.02 4.08
C TYR A 13 -9.97 -10.55 5.50
N ASN A 14 -10.95 -10.41 6.41
CA ASN A 14 -10.91 -10.93 7.77
C ASN A 14 -9.64 -10.58 8.55
N VAL A 15 -9.27 -9.30 8.58
CA VAL A 15 -8.05 -8.77 9.23
C VAL A 15 -8.36 -7.67 10.25
N GLU A 16 -9.54 -7.67 10.85
CA GLU A 16 -10.03 -6.66 11.79
C GLU A 16 -9.00 -6.20 12.83
N PRO A 17 -8.23 -7.08 13.50
CA PRO A 17 -7.27 -6.67 14.52
C PRO A 17 -6.13 -5.77 14.00
N TYR A 18 -5.85 -5.82 12.71
CA TYR A 18 -4.71 -5.13 12.08
C TYR A 18 -5.13 -3.94 11.22
N LEU A 19 -6.35 -3.96 10.67
CA LEU A 19 -6.82 -3.03 9.64
C LEU A 19 -6.69 -1.57 10.06
N ARG A 20 -7.08 -1.22 11.28
CA ARG A 20 -6.98 0.16 11.79
C ARG A 20 -5.54 0.66 11.81
N ARG A 21 -4.58 -0.19 12.14
CA ARG A 21 -3.15 0.17 12.13
C ARG A 21 -2.68 0.44 10.70
N CYS A 22 -3.08 -0.39 9.75
CA CYS A 22 -2.78 -0.22 8.33
C CYS A 22 -3.30 1.12 7.82
N LEU A 23 -4.61 1.37 7.93
CA LEU A 23 -5.26 2.59 7.44
C LEU A 23 -4.73 3.86 8.10
N ASN A 24 -4.45 3.82 9.41
CA ASN A 24 -3.80 4.93 10.10
C ASN A 24 -2.39 5.22 9.59
N SER A 25 -1.65 4.21 9.16
CA SER A 25 -0.31 4.41 8.58
C SER A 25 -0.36 5.10 7.23
N ILE A 26 -1.40 4.82 6.43
CA ILE A 26 -1.68 5.50 5.16
C ILE A 26 -2.12 6.94 5.41
N LEU A 27 -3.03 7.14 6.35
CA LEU A 27 -3.53 8.49 6.72
C LEU A 27 -2.40 9.42 7.20
N LYS A 28 -1.39 8.87 7.88
CA LYS A 28 -0.23 9.59 8.42
C LYS A 28 0.89 9.86 7.40
N GLN A 29 0.73 9.50 6.13
CA GLN A 29 1.75 9.76 5.12
C GLN A 29 2.02 11.27 4.98
N THR A 30 3.30 11.66 4.93
CA THR A 30 3.73 13.06 4.72
C THR A 30 3.43 13.54 3.30
N TYR A 31 3.53 12.66 2.33
CA TYR A 31 3.05 12.90 0.97
C TYR A 31 1.52 12.90 0.94
N ARG A 32 0.90 13.98 0.45
CA ARG A 32 -0.56 14.19 0.57
C ARG A 32 -1.35 13.80 -0.68
N HIS A 33 -0.70 13.62 -1.82
CA HIS A 33 -1.35 13.32 -3.11
C HIS A 33 -1.48 11.81 -3.31
N TRP A 34 -2.30 11.18 -2.49
CA TRP A 34 -2.62 9.76 -2.60
C TRP A 34 -4.14 9.52 -2.51
N ARG A 35 -4.58 8.39 -3.01
CA ARG A 35 -5.89 7.79 -2.80
C ARG A 35 -5.69 6.34 -2.38
N ALA A 36 -6.41 5.89 -1.37
CA ALA A 36 -6.42 4.48 -0.97
C ALA A 36 -7.67 3.80 -1.56
N ILE A 37 -7.46 2.75 -2.31
CA ILE A 37 -8.50 1.90 -2.90
C ILE A 37 -8.53 0.62 -2.07
N CYS A 38 -9.49 0.55 -1.14
CA CYS A 38 -9.66 -0.56 -0.23
C CYS A 38 -10.67 -1.53 -0.80
N ILE A 39 -10.25 -2.74 -1.10
CA ILE A 39 -11.11 -3.79 -1.65
C ILE A 39 -11.41 -4.79 -0.54
N ASP A 40 -12.62 -4.74 -0.01
CA ASP A 40 -13.13 -5.73 0.94
C ASP A 40 -13.61 -6.96 0.17
N ASP A 41 -12.84 -8.01 0.25
CA ASP A 41 -13.04 -9.27 -0.48
C ASP A 41 -13.98 -10.21 0.29
N GLY A 42 -15.14 -9.69 0.70
CA GLY A 42 -16.17 -10.46 1.38
C GLY A 42 -15.85 -10.78 2.84
N SER A 43 -15.29 -9.82 3.60
CA SER A 43 -15.03 -10.00 5.03
C SER A 43 -16.29 -10.26 5.83
N THR A 44 -16.19 -11.17 6.80
CA THR A 44 -17.28 -11.55 7.72
C THR A 44 -17.06 -11.03 9.15
N ASP A 45 -15.94 -10.34 9.40
CA ASP A 45 -15.58 -9.69 10.67
C ASP A 45 -15.94 -8.19 10.67
N GLY A 46 -15.34 -7.40 11.54
CA GLY A 46 -15.56 -5.95 11.63
C GLY A 46 -14.90 -5.11 10.53
N CYS A 47 -14.19 -5.71 9.57
CA CYS A 47 -13.51 -4.99 8.49
C CYS A 47 -14.41 -4.04 7.71
N PRO A 48 -15.62 -4.45 7.23
CA PRO A 48 -16.49 -3.55 6.47
C PRO A 48 -16.82 -2.26 7.22
N ALA A 49 -17.20 -2.39 8.51
CA ALA A 49 -17.53 -1.23 9.33
C ALA A 49 -16.35 -0.29 9.57
N ILE A 50 -15.14 -0.85 9.71
CA ILE A 50 -13.90 -0.06 9.83
C ILE A 50 -13.63 0.70 8.55
N LEU A 51 -13.76 0.07 7.39
CA LEU A 51 -13.52 0.70 6.10
C LEU A 51 -14.46 1.88 5.86
N GLU A 52 -15.75 1.70 6.12
CA GLU A 52 -16.75 2.76 6.01
C GLU A 52 -16.48 3.92 6.98
N GLU A 53 -16.00 3.64 8.19
CA GLU A 53 -15.59 4.68 9.14
C GLU A 53 -14.46 5.56 8.56
N TYR A 54 -13.46 4.95 7.88
CA TYR A 54 -12.35 5.71 7.29
C TYR A 54 -12.78 6.46 6.03
N ALA A 55 -13.64 5.88 5.19
CA ALA A 55 -14.21 6.56 4.02
C ALA A 55 -15.04 7.79 4.41
N ALA A 56 -15.80 7.70 5.49
CA ALA A 56 -16.56 8.83 6.02
C ALA A 56 -15.67 9.95 6.59
N LYS A 57 -14.49 9.62 7.13
CA LYS A 57 -13.55 10.58 7.74
C LYS A 57 -12.67 11.30 6.72
N ASP A 58 -12.30 10.64 5.63
CA ASP A 58 -11.36 11.17 4.65
C ASP A 58 -11.72 10.67 3.24
N SER A 59 -12.12 11.58 2.37
CA SER A 59 -12.56 11.28 1.00
C SER A 59 -11.48 10.65 0.11
N ARG A 60 -10.25 10.57 0.57
CA ARG A 60 -9.18 9.86 -0.14
C ARG A 60 -9.25 8.34 0.02
N PHE A 61 -10.08 7.83 0.95
CA PHE A 61 -10.38 6.42 1.03
C PHE A 61 -11.59 6.09 0.15
N MET A 62 -11.36 5.24 -0.83
CA MET A 62 -12.39 4.62 -1.67
C MET A 62 -12.56 3.17 -1.21
N VAL A 63 -13.78 2.77 -0.89
CA VAL A 63 -14.10 1.41 -0.42
C VAL A 63 -14.95 0.72 -1.47
N VAL A 64 -14.62 -0.52 -1.74
CA VAL A 64 -15.39 -1.41 -2.63
C VAL A 64 -15.58 -2.74 -1.89
N HIS A 65 -16.83 -3.16 -1.76
CA HIS A 65 -17.19 -4.48 -1.22
C HIS A 65 -17.50 -5.43 -2.37
N GLN A 66 -16.95 -6.63 -2.31
CA GLN A 66 -17.19 -7.68 -3.31
C GLN A 66 -17.38 -9.04 -2.64
N GLU A 67 -17.89 -10.00 -3.38
CA GLU A 67 -17.85 -11.41 -2.98
C GLU A 67 -16.41 -11.90 -2.97
N ASN A 68 -16.09 -12.81 -2.05
CA ASN A 68 -14.73 -13.34 -1.91
C ASN A 68 -14.25 -14.01 -3.20
N GLY A 69 -13.24 -13.40 -3.81
CA GLY A 69 -12.56 -13.89 -5.02
C GLY A 69 -11.10 -14.24 -4.78
N GLY A 70 -10.59 -13.99 -3.57
CA GLY A 70 -9.22 -14.20 -3.18
C GLY A 70 -8.30 -13.00 -3.46
N LEU A 71 -7.14 -13.03 -2.82
CA LEU A 71 -6.18 -11.91 -2.78
C LEU A 71 -5.81 -11.36 -4.17
N SER A 72 -5.58 -12.25 -5.13
CA SER A 72 -5.21 -11.85 -6.50
C SER A 72 -6.37 -11.13 -7.20
N HIS A 73 -7.60 -11.60 -6.99
CA HIS A 73 -8.80 -10.96 -7.53
C HIS A 73 -8.97 -9.57 -6.93
N ALA A 74 -8.92 -9.43 -5.61
CA ALA A 74 -9.02 -8.14 -4.93
C ALA A 74 -7.94 -7.14 -5.40
N ARG A 75 -6.70 -7.59 -5.61
CA ARG A 75 -5.64 -6.74 -6.17
C ARG A 75 -5.94 -6.31 -7.60
N ASN A 76 -6.47 -7.20 -8.44
CA ASN A 76 -6.82 -6.88 -9.82
C ASN A 76 -7.98 -5.88 -9.89
N GLU A 77 -9.01 -6.03 -9.05
CA GLU A 77 -10.10 -5.07 -8.94
C GLU A 77 -9.58 -3.68 -8.52
N GLY A 78 -8.69 -3.63 -7.52
CA GLY A 78 -8.03 -2.39 -7.14
C GLY A 78 -7.22 -1.76 -8.27
N MET A 79 -6.51 -2.58 -9.07
CA MET A 79 -5.77 -2.12 -10.24
C MET A 79 -6.69 -1.59 -11.35
N ALA A 80 -7.84 -2.21 -11.56
CA ALA A 80 -8.81 -1.75 -12.57
C ALA A 80 -9.41 -0.38 -12.23
N LEU A 81 -9.45 -0.03 -10.94
CA LEU A 81 -9.94 1.26 -10.44
C LEU A 81 -8.83 2.33 -10.32
N ALA A 82 -7.57 1.91 -10.41
CA ALA A 82 -6.44 2.82 -10.30
C ALA A 82 -6.26 3.63 -11.59
N ASP A 83 -6.16 4.95 -11.45
CA ASP A 83 -5.94 5.90 -12.56
C ASP A 83 -4.84 6.92 -12.25
N ALA A 84 -4.10 6.71 -11.16
CA ALA A 84 -2.95 7.54 -10.78
C ALA A 84 -1.70 7.17 -11.58
N GLU A 85 -0.73 8.10 -11.57
CA GLU A 85 0.57 7.89 -12.22
C GLU A 85 1.39 6.76 -11.59
N TYR A 86 1.20 6.56 -10.27
CA TYR A 86 1.87 5.50 -9.52
C TYR A 86 0.86 4.65 -8.75
N VAL A 87 1.16 3.36 -8.65
CA VAL A 87 0.38 2.42 -7.86
C VAL A 87 1.25 1.74 -6.82
N MET A 88 0.72 1.61 -5.60
CA MET A 88 1.34 0.92 -4.48
C MET A 88 0.39 -0.11 -3.91
N PHE A 89 0.89 -1.31 -3.59
CA PHE A 89 0.13 -2.31 -2.84
C PHE A 89 0.56 -2.28 -1.37
N VAL A 90 -0.43 -2.29 -0.47
CA VAL A 90 -0.22 -2.43 0.98
C VAL A 90 -1.13 -3.53 1.48
N ASP A 91 -0.55 -4.59 2.04
CA ASP A 91 -1.34 -5.65 2.66
C ASP A 91 -1.98 -5.13 3.95
N SER A 92 -3.24 -5.47 4.17
CA SER A 92 -4.08 -4.86 5.22
C SER A 92 -3.68 -5.22 6.65
N ASP A 93 -2.82 -6.23 6.83
CA ASP A 93 -2.19 -6.59 8.10
C ASP A 93 -0.82 -5.89 8.34
N ASP A 94 -0.31 -5.17 7.33
CA ASP A 94 0.92 -4.40 7.38
C ASP A 94 0.70 -2.92 7.71
N PHE A 95 1.79 -2.18 7.88
CA PHE A 95 1.79 -0.71 8.01
C PHE A 95 3.05 -0.13 7.37
N ILE A 96 2.96 1.12 6.94
CA ILE A 96 4.04 1.83 6.26
C ILE A 96 4.55 3.01 7.10
N HIS A 97 5.84 3.32 6.96
CA HIS A 97 6.43 4.48 7.63
C HIS A 97 5.83 5.78 7.07
N PRO A 98 5.65 6.84 7.89
CA PRO A 98 5.01 8.09 7.44
C PRO A 98 5.65 8.76 6.21
N GLN A 99 6.92 8.54 5.95
CA GLN A 99 7.65 9.11 4.81
C GLN A 99 7.76 8.16 3.60
N THR A 100 7.10 6.99 3.65
CA THR A 100 7.27 5.97 2.60
C THR A 100 6.89 6.49 1.22
N LEU A 101 5.73 7.11 1.07
CA LEU A 101 5.29 7.64 -0.22
C LEU A 101 6.19 8.78 -0.70
N GLU A 102 6.55 9.71 0.19
CA GLU A 102 7.39 10.85 -0.15
C GLU A 102 8.75 10.41 -0.70
N LEU A 103 9.38 9.46 -0.02
CA LEU A 103 10.67 8.93 -0.44
C LEU A 103 10.56 8.10 -1.72
N ALA A 104 9.51 7.30 -1.87
CA ALA A 104 9.29 6.50 -3.07
C ALA A 104 9.08 7.37 -4.31
N VAL A 105 8.20 8.36 -4.24
CA VAL A 105 7.95 9.31 -5.35
C VAL A 105 9.21 10.08 -5.69
N LYS A 106 9.92 10.59 -4.68
CA LYS A 106 11.18 11.32 -4.88
C LYS A 106 12.25 10.46 -5.59
N LEU A 107 12.35 9.18 -5.24
CA LEU A 107 13.31 8.26 -5.87
C LEU A 107 12.94 7.97 -7.32
N ILE A 108 11.65 7.67 -7.59
CA ILE A 108 11.17 7.40 -8.94
C ILE A 108 11.42 8.62 -9.86
N GLU A 109 11.05 9.81 -9.40
CA GLU A 109 11.18 11.05 -10.17
C GLU A 109 12.65 11.44 -10.39
N ARG A 110 13.51 11.25 -9.37
CA ARG A 110 14.92 11.56 -9.47
C ARG A 110 15.68 10.64 -10.42
N ASP A 111 15.43 9.33 -10.30
CA ASP A 111 16.23 8.29 -10.97
C ASP A 111 15.60 7.84 -12.30
N GLY A 112 14.37 8.29 -12.60
CA GLY A 112 13.63 7.88 -13.80
C GLY A 112 13.36 6.37 -13.85
N THR A 113 13.22 5.74 -12.68
CA THR A 113 13.00 4.29 -12.54
C THR A 113 11.52 3.97 -12.64
N ASP A 114 11.17 2.78 -13.12
CA ASP A 114 9.79 2.32 -13.20
C ASP A 114 9.29 1.72 -11.87
N MET A 115 10.21 1.36 -10.96
CA MET A 115 9.88 0.69 -9.71
C MET A 115 10.85 1.06 -8.60
N VAL A 116 10.31 1.25 -7.40
CA VAL A 116 11.06 1.32 -6.13
C VAL A 116 10.60 0.20 -5.23
N SER A 117 11.54 -0.53 -4.65
CA SER A 117 11.27 -1.54 -3.64
C SER A 117 12.12 -1.31 -2.40
N TRP A 118 11.64 -1.77 -1.26
CA TRP A 118 12.36 -1.73 0.00
C TRP A 118 12.21 -3.04 0.75
N TYR A 119 13.15 -3.32 1.62
CA TYR A 119 13.06 -4.49 2.49
C TYR A 119 12.00 -4.26 3.56
N LYS A 120 11.16 -5.26 3.77
CA LYS A 120 10.21 -5.30 4.87
C LYS A 120 10.96 -5.70 6.13
N ASP A 121 10.97 -4.82 7.14
CA ASP A 121 11.41 -5.20 8.47
C ASP A 121 10.31 -6.02 9.14
N VAL A 122 10.57 -7.29 9.39
CA VAL A 122 9.67 -8.14 10.18
C VAL A 122 9.82 -7.74 11.63
N ILE A 123 8.86 -6.96 12.15
CA ILE A 123 8.80 -6.63 13.57
C ILE A 123 8.19 -7.82 14.30
N TYR A 124 9.01 -8.63 14.92
CA TYR A 124 8.53 -9.56 15.94
C TYR A 124 8.11 -8.74 17.16
N ILE A 125 6.81 -8.67 17.44
CA ILE A 125 6.31 -8.12 18.70
C ILE A 125 6.60 -9.15 19.81
N ASN A 126 7.83 -9.20 20.22
CA ASN A 126 8.17 -9.75 21.52
C ASN A 126 8.37 -8.56 22.47
N ILE A 127 7.72 -8.59 23.62
CA ILE A 127 7.45 -7.49 24.56
C ILE A 127 8.70 -6.79 25.13
N GLN A 128 9.88 -7.08 24.65
CA GLN A 128 11.14 -6.43 25.03
C GLN A 128 12.06 -6.29 23.83
N LEU A 129 11.98 -5.16 23.15
CA LEU A 129 13.18 -4.45 22.66
C LEU A 129 12.80 -3.29 21.73
N ARG A 130 13.03 -2.06 22.21
CA ARG A 130 13.18 -0.85 21.40
C ARG A 130 14.35 -1.04 20.45
N LEU A 131 14.10 -1.14 19.16
CA LEU A 131 15.09 -0.76 18.16
C LEU A 131 14.34 -0.27 16.89
N MET A 132 14.35 1.04 16.74
CA MET A 132 13.97 1.66 15.47
C MET A 132 15.17 1.51 14.51
N HIS A 133 15.07 0.60 13.54
CA HIS A 133 16.01 0.58 12.43
C HIS A 133 15.52 1.47 11.29
N LYS A 134 16.41 2.34 10.81
CA LYS A 134 16.23 3.17 9.62
C LYS A 134 15.89 2.30 8.41
N LEU A 135 14.77 2.62 7.75
CA LEU A 135 14.43 2.05 6.44
C LEU A 135 15.60 2.28 5.46
N LYS A 136 16.25 1.20 5.04
CA LYS A 136 17.16 1.23 3.90
C LYS A 136 16.32 1.09 2.63
N MET A 137 16.10 2.18 1.93
CA MET A 137 15.50 2.16 0.60
C MET A 137 16.60 1.93 -0.44
N ASN A 138 16.44 0.90 -1.24
CA ASN A 138 17.31 0.63 -2.37
C ASN A 138 16.55 0.85 -3.67
N THR A 139 17.12 1.64 -4.57
CA THR A 139 16.67 1.71 -5.96
C THR A 139 17.20 0.48 -6.70
N ILE A 140 16.29 -0.28 -7.29
CA ILE A 140 16.66 -1.42 -8.11
C ILE A 140 16.44 -1.05 -9.57
N ASN A 141 17.55 -0.96 -10.31
CA ASN A 141 17.50 -0.96 -11.78
C ASN A 141 17.14 -2.39 -12.23
N VAL A 142 15.90 -2.61 -12.59
CA VAL A 142 15.44 -3.94 -13.02
C VAL A 142 15.91 -4.20 -14.43
N ARG A 143 17.01 -4.94 -14.57
CA ARG A 143 17.22 -5.72 -15.80
C ARG A 143 16.33 -6.96 -15.72
N PRO A 144 15.72 -7.39 -16.84
CA PRO A 144 14.80 -8.53 -16.78
C PRO A 144 15.58 -9.81 -16.44
N TRP A 145 15.14 -10.55 -15.43
CA TRP A 145 15.34 -11.98 -15.19
C TRP A 145 15.54 -12.37 -13.72
N ARG A 146 14.57 -13.21 -13.27
CA ARG A 146 14.52 -14.08 -12.09
C ARG A 146 14.19 -13.42 -10.77
N MET A 147 12.91 -13.54 -10.41
CA MET A 147 12.44 -13.43 -9.03
C MET A 147 12.45 -14.77 -8.33
N PRO A 148 13.02 -14.91 -7.13
CA PRO A 148 12.51 -15.82 -6.12
C PRO A 148 11.38 -15.09 -5.37
N PHE A 149 10.28 -15.79 -5.13
CA PHE A 149 9.12 -15.31 -4.42
C PHE A 149 9.49 -14.70 -3.06
N ARG A 150 9.40 -13.39 -2.94
CA ARG A 150 9.29 -12.64 -1.69
C ARG A 150 8.51 -11.37 -1.97
N TYR A 151 7.51 -11.10 -1.17
CA TYR A 151 6.56 -10.00 -1.26
C TYR A 151 7.25 -8.68 -1.62
N SER A 152 6.97 -8.17 -2.81
CA SER A 152 7.44 -6.87 -3.27
C SER A 152 6.26 -5.93 -3.37
N LEU A 153 6.35 -4.79 -2.70
CA LEU A 153 5.51 -3.64 -3.02
C LEU A 153 5.98 -3.12 -4.39
N LYS A 154 5.09 -3.17 -5.39
CA LYS A 154 5.34 -2.58 -6.70
C LYS A 154 4.74 -1.19 -6.74
N LEU A 155 5.57 -0.19 -7.00
CA LEU A 155 5.14 1.06 -7.59
C LEU A 155 5.42 0.94 -9.09
N SER A 156 4.39 0.87 -9.92
CA SER A 156 4.57 0.88 -11.38
C SER A 156 3.95 2.14 -11.95
N LYS A 157 4.60 2.73 -12.97
CA LYS A 157 3.91 3.70 -13.83
C LYS A 157 2.80 2.95 -14.54
N SER A 158 1.58 3.49 -14.53
CA SER A 158 0.53 3.01 -15.43
C SER A 158 1.01 3.24 -16.86
N VAL A 159 1.27 2.15 -17.59
CA VAL A 159 1.47 2.23 -19.02
C VAL A 159 0.09 2.37 -19.65
N VAL A 160 -0.14 3.50 -20.30
CA VAL A 160 -1.26 3.70 -21.23
C VAL A 160 -1.02 2.84 -22.47
#